data_bcc491cacaef60ebdcbd2a6aca98f41a
#
_entry.id   bcc491cacaef60ebdcbd2a6aca98f41a
#
_cell.length_a   1.000
_cell.length_b   1.000
_cell.length_c   1.000
_cell.angle_alpha   90.00
_cell.angle_beta   90.00
_cell.angle_gamma   90.00
#
_symmetry.space_group_name_H-M   'P 1'
#
loop_
_entity.id
_entity.type
_entity.pdbx_description
1 polymer ?
#
loop_
_entity_poly.entity_id
_entity_poly.type
_entity_poly.pdbx_seq_one_letter_code
_entity_poly.pdbx_strand_id
1 'polypeptide(L)'
;ILAKIGDRLITRQDYLNRTEYTLRPDYCRGNQYIHKKIILNNLIAEKLLAIEAESVNNQINSDNLNTFLKGRKEQAMRQLLYFKKGHNKVLLEEDEINHFFKMAGRTYHVNYFSFPGGAFADSVKRAIDEGISFNDIYSVNFEGNIPVRDVNWIDNNDPFISDRLFNNEIQKGQVIGPYFLDDGSAFIMEVNGWTDRLNLSEQGHIDRREKVINTLKERKGKLIYKSFIKNIMKGKNIKLNEDVFFPYANAIRDQFFRSREEKETAISNALFEAGEFLSLEDIKPMNQKYKDLRLFTLNGENWTVKDFEKNIASHPLVFRKKKMNKAEFSQQFKLAIVDFIQDRYLTEKAYELGLDKTNSIKLNESLWADSFTAYQSAKLLMSTQSDSEEQYVLMKPIIDKLQKKYSPQISINMKLFESIKISSIDMFVTQGNVPYPVIVPSFPSFTNDSYIDYGSKIN
;
A
#
# COMPACT_ATOMS: atom_id res chain seq x y z
N ILE A 1 5.19 13.80 21.38
CA ILE A 1 4.01 13.07 21.86
C ILE A 1 2.82 14.04 21.81
N LEU A 2 1.73 13.60 21.16
CA LEU A 2 0.49 14.37 21.06
C LEU A 2 -0.44 14.11 22.26
N ALA A 3 -0.60 12.83 22.61
CA ALA A 3 -1.33 12.45 23.81
C ALA A 3 -0.68 11.22 24.47
N LYS A 4 -0.86 11.12 25.79
CA LYS A 4 -0.47 9.96 26.59
C LYS A 4 -1.70 9.45 27.34
N ILE A 5 -1.92 8.14 27.33
CA ILE A 5 -3.03 7.45 27.98
C ILE A 5 -2.44 6.27 28.75
N GLY A 6 -2.25 6.46 30.06
CA GLY A 6 -1.48 5.49 30.85
C GLY A 6 -0.05 5.33 30.31
N ASP A 7 0.30 4.15 29.88
CA ASP A 7 1.58 3.81 29.20
C ASP A 7 1.49 3.93 27.66
N ARG A 8 0.31 4.12 27.10
CA ARG A 8 0.09 4.24 25.66
C ARG A 8 0.37 5.66 25.16
N LEU A 9 0.93 5.74 23.97
CA LEU A 9 1.29 7.01 23.34
C LEU A 9 0.55 7.19 22.02
N ILE A 10 0.16 8.43 21.74
CA ILE A 10 -0.26 8.89 20.41
C ILE A 10 0.77 9.94 19.98
N THR A 11 1.55 9.64 18.95
CA THR A 11 2.50 10.60 18.40
C THR A 11 1.79 11.52 17.39
N ARG A 12 2.44 12.67 17.06
CA ARG A 12 1.99 13.50 15.94
C ARG A 12 1.90 12.70 14.64
N GLN A 13 2.87 11.80 14.42
CA GLN A 13 2.90 11.01 13.19
C GLN A 13 1.78 9.97 13.15
N ASP A 14 1.46 9.31 14.27
CA ASP A 14 0.34 8.36 14.35
C ASP A 14 -0.97 9.07 14.03
N TYR A 15 -1.19 10.26 14.61
CA TYR A 15 -2.36 11.08 14.33
C TYR A 15 -2.47 11.41 12.84
N LEU A 16 -1.37 11.90 12.21
CA LEU A 16 -1.35 12.24 10.79
C LEU A 16 -1.56 11.00 9.91
N ASN A 17 -0.86 9.90 10.19
CA ASN A 17 -0.99 8.68 9.40
C ASN A 17 -2.42 8.12 9.43
N ARG A 18 -3.05 8.11 10.63
CA ARG A 18 -4.44 7.63 10.80
C ARG A 18 -5.45 8.60 10.19
N THR A 19 -5.12 9.88 10.08
CA THR A 19 -5.99 10.90 9.48
C THR A 19 -5.90 10.94 7.96
N GLU A 20 -4.68 10.89 7.42
CA GLU A 20 -4.44 11.18 6.01
C GLU A 20 -4.44 9.91 5.13
N TYR A 21 -4.12 8.74 5.70
CA TYR A 21 -3.93 7.50 4.93
C TYR A 21 -4.98 6.42 5.21
N THR A 22 -6.03 6.76 5.95
CA THR A 22 -7.17 5.88 6.17
C THR A 22 -8.48 6.57 5.82
N LEU A 23 -9.50 5.80 5.46
CA LEU A 23 -10.82 6.35 5.18
C LEU A 23 -11.47 6.83 6.47
N ARG A 24 -11.77 8.12 6.56
CA ARG A 24 -12.46 8.73 7.70
C ARG A 24 -13.98 8.73 7.48
N PRO A 25 -14.76 8.48 8.53
CA PRO A 25 -16.22 8.66 8.48
C PRO A 25 -16.60 10.11 8.13
N ASP A 26 -17.78 10.28 7.52
CA ASP A 26 -18.26 11.59 7.04
C ASP A 26 -18.30 12.66 8.14
N TYR A 27 -18.60 12.25 9.39
CA TYR A 27 -18.66 13.18 10.54
C TYR A 27 -17.30 13.78 10.94
N CYS A 28 -16.17 13.28 10.42
CA CYS A 28 -14.83 13.83 10.69
C CYS A 28 -13.92 13.90 9.45
N ARG A 29 -14.49 13.84 8.24
CA ARG A 29 -13.73 13.83 6.97
C ARG A 29 -13.10 15.19 6.64
N GLY A 30 -13.64 16.29 7.15
CA GLY A 30 -13.12 17.63 6.89
C GLY A 30 -11.83 17.97 7.66
N ASN A 31 -11.34 19.19 7.45
CA ASN A 31 -10.13 19.74 8.09
C ASN A 31 -10.42 20.78 9.19
N GLN A 32 -11.70 20.96 9.55
CA GLN A 32 -12.11 21.91 10.59
C GLN A 32 -11.61 21.49 11.97
N TYR A 33 -11.54 22.42 12.89
CA TYR A 33 -11.05 22.18 14.25
C TYR A 33 -11.87 21.13 15.00
N ILE A 34 -13.19 21.10 14.77
CA ILE A 34 -14.09 20.09 15.32
C ILE A 34 -13.71 18.67 14.82
N HIS A 35 -13.42 18.52 13.52
CA HIS A 35 -13.01 17.25 12.94
C HIS A 35 -11.68 16.76 13.54
N LYS A 36 -10.71 17.67 13.72
CA LYS A 36 -9.44 17.37 14.41
C LYS A 36 -9.67 16.81 15.82
N LYS A 37 -10.62 17.40 16.58
CA LYS A 37 -10.98 16.93 17.92
C LYS A 37 -11.62 15.54 17.89
N ILE A 38 -12.57 15.29 16.98
CA ILE A 38 -13.21 13.98 16.81
C ILE A 38 -12.17 12.91 16.46
N ILE A 39 -11.23 13.22 15.56
CA ILE A 39 -10.13 12.31 15.20
C ILE A 39 -9.30 11.96 16.43
N LEU A 40 -8.83 12.95 17.19
CA LEU A 40 -8.05 12.71 18.40
C LEU A 40 -8.83 11.90 19.43
N ASN A 41 -10.12 12.22 19.60
CA ASN A 41 -10.98 11.52 20.52
C ASN A 41 -11.15 10.03 20.17
N ASN A 42 -11.28 9.72 18.88
CA ASN A 42 -11.32 8.34 18.40
C ASN A 42 -10.01 7.58 18.68
N LEU A 43 -8.86 8.21 18.44
CA LEU A 43 -7.56 7.59 18.75
C LEU A 43 -7.37 7.36 20.25
N ILE A 44 -7.84 8.28 21.11
CA ILE A 44 -7.84 8.10 22.55
C ILE A 44 -8.80 6.98 22.96
N ALA A 45 -10.00 6.93 22.38
CA ALA A 45 -10.97 5.85 22.61
C ALA A 45 -10.41 4.47 22.27
N GLU A 46 -9.67 4.34 21.16
CA GLU A 46 -8.96 3.11 20.80
C GLU A 46 -8.01 2.66 21.92
N LYS A 47 -7.20 3.58 22.46
CA LYS A 47 -6.27 3.25 23.55
C LYS A 47 -6.99 2.86 24.83
N LEU A 48 -8.07 3.56 25.17
CA LEU A 48 -8.87 3.26 26.36
C LEU A 48 -9.54 1.89 26.27
N LEU A 49 -10.09 1.52 25.12
CA LEU A 49 -10.68 0.20 24.90
C LEU A 49 -9.61 -0.90 25.00
N ALA A 50 -8.42 -0.68 24.46
CA ALA A 50 -7.31 -1.64 24.56
C ALA A 50 -6.87 -1.83 26.01
N ILE A 51 -6.68 -0.75 26.79
CA ILE A 51 -6.31 -0.81 28.21
C ILE A 51 -7.39 -1.53 29.02
N GLU A 52 -8.67 -1.21 28.78
CA GLU A 52 -9.77 -1.84 29.53
C GLU A 52 -9.86 -3.34 29.22
N ALA A 53 -9.70 -3.75 27.96
CA ALA A 53 -9.72 -5.15 27.55
C ALA A 53 -8.60 -5.96 28.20
N GLU A 54 -7.40 -5.41 28.30
CA GLU A 54 -6.27 -6.04 28.98
C GLU A 54 -6.53 -6.19 30.51
N SER A 55 -7.16 -5.18 31.12
CA SER A 55 -7.44 -5.18 32.56
C SER A 55 -8.48 -6.23 32.98
N VAL A 56 -9.43 -6.55 32.09
CA VAL A 56 -10.55 -7.48 32.37
C VAL A 56 -10.22 -8.94 31.97
N ASN A 57 -9.00 -9.22 31.49
CA ASN A 57 -8.60 -10.55 31.03
C ASN A 57 -9.58 -11.14 29.98
N ASN A 58 -10.13 -10.29 29.13
CA ASN A 58 -10.99 -10.72 28.04
C ASN A 58 -10.25 -11.74 27.19
N GLN A 59 -10.90 -12.87 26.91
CA GLN A 59 -10.38 -13.99 26.09
C GLN A 59 -10.24 -13.55 24.62
N ILE A 60 -9.37 -12.58 24.35
CA ILE A 60 -8.91 -12.32 23.00
C ILE A 60 -8.05 -13.52 22.62
N ASN A 61 -8.42 -14.18 21.52
CA ASN A 61 -7.65 -15.34 21.05
C ASN A 61 -6.19 -14.94 20.82
N SER A 62 -5.32 -15.26 21.77
CA SER A 62 -3.92 -14.85 21.81
C SER A 62 -3.12 -15.36 20.61
N ASP A 63 -3.46 -16.53 20.05
CA ASP A 63 -2.76 -17.11 18.91
C ASP A 63 -3.04 -16.36 17.62
N ASN A 64 -4.29 -15.97 17.40
CA ASN A 64 -4.65 -15.13 16.24
C ASN A 64 -4.02 -13.74 16.34
N LEU A 65 -4.06 -13.14 17.52
CA LEU A 65 -3.40 -11.85 17.77
C LEU A 65 -1.89 -11.94 17.50
N ASN A 66 -1.20 -12.92 18.07
CA ASN A 66 0.23 -13.09 17.90
C ASN A 66 0.63 -13.32 16.43
N THR A 67 -0.15 -14.13 15.71
CA THR A 67 0.07 -14.37 14.28
C THR A 67 -0.12 -13.10 13.47
N PHE A 68 -1.18 -12.34 13.75
CA PHE A 68 -1.47 -11.07 13.11
C PHE A 68 -0.37 -10.04 13.38
N LEU A 69 0.03 -9.84 14.65
CA LEU A 69 1.06 -8.88 15.04
C LEU A 69 2.42 -9.23 14.45
N LYS A 70 2.77 -10.52 14.41
CA LYS A 70 3.99 -10.98 13.74
C LYS A 70 3.99 -10.55 12.27
N GLY A 71 2.90 -10.77 11.56
CA GLY A 71 2.78 -10.38 10.15
C GLY A 71 2.96 -8.87 9.95
N ARG A 72 2.32 -8.05 10.77
CA ARG A 72 2.44 -6.58 10.70
C ARG A 72 3.84 -6.08 11.04
N LYS A 73 4.44 -6.64 12.08
CA LYS A 73 5.83 -6.34 12.46
C LYS A 73 6.80 -6.66 11.32
N GLU A 74 6.73 -7.86 10.75
CA GLU A 74 7.59 -8.30 9.68
C GLU A 74 7.39 -7.45 8.40
N GLN A 75 6.16 -7.05 8.10
CA GLN A 75 5.86 -6.11 7.02
C GLN A 75 6.53 -4.75 7.27
N ALA A 76 6.39 -4.18 8.45
CA ALA A 76 7.04 -2.92 8.83
C ALA A 76 8.57 -3.02 8.77
N MET A 77 9.14 -4.16 9.19
CA MET A 77 10.58 -4.42 9.09
C MET A 77 11.06 -4.44 7.63
N ARG A 78 10.31 -5.07 6.70
CA ARG A 78 10.66 -5.06 5.26
C ARG A 78 10.56 -3.64 4.66
N GLN A 79 9.59 -2.83 5.08
CA GLN A 79 9.50 -1.43 4.67
C GLN A 79 10.71 -0.62 5.18
N LEU A 80 11.09 -0.80 6.45
CA LEU A 80 12.28 -0.15 7.01
C LEU A 80 13.57 -0.63 6.33
N LEU A 81 13.63 -1.91 5.92
CA LEU A 81 14.76 -2.46 5.16
C LEU A 81 14.86 -1.79 3.80
N TYR A 82 13.75 -1.63 3.08
CA TYR A 82 13.71 -0.85 1.82
C TYR A 82 14.23 0.57 2.03
N PHE A 83 13.75 1.26 3.06
CA PHE A 83 14.21 2.60 3.37
C PHE A 83 15.73 2.66 3.58
N LYS A 84 16.27 1.76 4.42
CA LYS A 84 17.70 1.74 4.74
C LYS A 84 18.60 1.27 3.61
N LYS A 85 18.17 0.32 2.78
CA LYS A 85 18.99 -0.33 1.73
C LYS A 85 18.72 0.18 0.32
N GLY A 86 17.62 0.89 0.11
CA GLY A 86 17.25 1.50 -1.15
C GLY A 86 17.20 3.03 -1.03
N HIS A 87 16.11 3.55 -0.52
CA HIS A 87 15.81 4.99 -0.52
C HIS A 87 16.89 5.85 0.11
N ASN A 88 17.38 5.49 1.30
CA ASN A 88 18.40 6.27 2.03
C ASN A 88 19.82 6.13 1.47
N LYS A 89 19.99 5.32 0.41
CA LYS A 89 21.25 5.18 -0.32
C LYS A 89 21.32 6.03 -1.58
N VAL A 90 20.23 6.73 -1.90
CA VAL A 90 20.18 7.58 -3.08
C VAL A 90 20.95 8.86 -2.84
N LEU A 91 21.90 9.12 -3.70
CA LEU A 91 22.56 10.41 -3.83
C LEU A 91 21.98 11.11 -5.07
N LEU A 92 21.65 12.38 -4.93
CA LEU A 92 21.12 13.21 -6.01
C LEU A 92 22.09 14.37 -6.24
N GLU A 93 22.42 14.58 -7.51
CA GLU A 93 23.19 15.73 -7.94
C GLU A 93 22.28 16.93 -8.24
N GLU A 94 22.75 18.13 -8.00
CA GLU A 94 21.97 19.35 -8.18
C GLU A 94 21.52 19.55 -9.64
N ASP A 95 22.40 19.23 -10.59
CA ASP A 95 22.09 19.33 -12.03
C ASP A 95 20.95 18.38 -12.42
N GLU A 96 20.93 17.19 -11.85
CA GLU A 96 19.82 16.25 -12.04
C GLU A 96 18.51 16.78 -11.49
N ILE A 97 18.53 17.33 -10.27
CA ILE A 97 17.34 17.95 -9.67
C ILE A 97 16.85 19.11 -10.55
N ASN A 98 17.72 19.95 -11.05
CA ASN A 98 17.37 21.08 -11.90
C ASN A 98 16.79 20.63 -13.24
N HIS A 99 17.35 19.59 -13.86
CA HIS A 99 16.82 19.00 -15.08
C HIS A 99 15.37 18.50 -14.86
N PHE A 100 15.14 17.67 -13.84
CA PHE A 100 13.82 17.14 -13.59
C PHE A 100 12.84 18.15 -12.99
N PHE A 101 13.32 19.22 -12.37
CA PHE A 101 12.48 20.35 -11.99
C PHE A 101 11.83 21.02 -13.21
N LYS A 102 12.59 21.18 -14.28
CA LYS A 102 12.09 21.65 -15.58
C LYS A 102 11.05 20.66 -16.14
N MET A 103 11.43 19.37 -16.20
CA MET A 103 10.58 18.30 -16.77
C MET A 103 9.30 18.07 -15.97
N ALA A 104 9.31 18.26 -14.66
CA ALA A 104 8.13 18.17 -13.80
C ALA A 104 7.06 19.24 -14.08
N GLY A 105 7.42 20.33 -14.74
CA GLY A 105 6.48 21.34 -15.24
C GLY A 105 5.96 21.05 -16.63
N ARG A 106 6.52 20.05 -17.32
CA ARG A 106 6.18 19.71 -18.71
C ARG A 106 5.16 18.60 -18.80
N THR A 107 4.16 18.79 -19.65
CA THR A 107 3.22 17.75 -20.05
C THR A 107 3.37 17.51 -21.54
N TYR A 108 3.78 16.32 -21.94
CA TYR A 108 3.83 15.90 -23.33
C TYR A 108 2.45 15.42 -23.78
N HIS A 109 2.06 15.85 -24.98
CA HIS A 109 0.88 15.38 -25.69
C HIS A 109 1.32 14.34 -26.71
N VAL A 110 0.91 13.09 -26.53
CA VAL A 110 1.36 11.98 -27.37
C VAL A 110 0.20 11.23 -28.01
N ASN A 111 0.37 10.86 -29.27
CA ASN A 111 -0.38 9.80 -29.90
C ASN A 111 0.27 8.48 -29.56
N TYR A 112 -0.49 7.41 -29.36
CA TYR A 112 0.10 6.10 -29.08
C TYR A 112 -0.83 4.98 -29.52
N PHE A 113 -0.25 3.81 -29.79
CA PHE A 113 -1.00 2.56 -29.91
C PHE A 113 -0.14 1.36 -29.60
N SER A 114 -0.80 0.26 -29.23
CA SER A 114 -0.17 -1.03 -28.94
C SER A 114 -0.56 -2.06 -30.00
N PHE A 115 0.31 -3.01 -30.24
CA PHE A 115 0.14 -4.04 -31.25
C PHE A 115 0.88 -5.32 -30.86
N PRO A 116 0.58 -6.48 -31.49
CA PRO A 116 1.32 -7.72 -31.25
C PRO A 116 2.80 -7.59 -31.59
N GLY A 117 3.66 -8.21 -30.79
CA GLY A 117 5.10 -8.28 -31.08
C GLY A 117 5.45 -9.20 -32.26
N GLY A 118 6.72 -9.53 -32.38
CA GLY A 118 7.22 -10.39 -33.44
C GLY A 118 7.21 -9.75 -34.84
N ALA A 119 6.85 -10.50 -35.86
CA ALA A 119 6.91 -10.04 -37.27
C ALA A 119 6.10 -8.77 -37.53
N PHE A 120 5.02 -8.56 -36.80
CA PHE A 120 4.21 -7.32 -36.91
C PHE A 120 5.01 -6.12 -36.40
N ALA A 121 5.66 -6.24 -35.26
CA ALA A 121 6.50 -5.18 -34.70
C ALA A 121 7.69 -4.84 -35.61
N ASP A 122 8.27 -5.86 -36.27
CA ASP A 122 9.34 -5.66 -37.25
C ASP A 122 8.84 -4.91 -38.50
N SER A 123 7.60 -5.15 -38.94
CA SER A 123 7.00 -4.42 -40.04
C SER A 123 6.73 -2.96 -39.69
N VAL A 124 6.20 -2.71 -38.49
CA VAL A 124 5.99 -1.33 -37.98
C VAL A 124 7.31 -0.60 -37.87
N LYS A 125 8.35 -1.24 -37.34
CA LYS A 125 9.68 -0.63 -37.25
C LYS A 125 10.23 -0.26 -38.62
N ARG A 126 10.14 -1.15 -39.62
CA ARG A 126 10.55 -0.84 -41.01
C ARG A 126 9.80 0.32 -41.59
N ALA A 127 8.47 0.37 -41.39
CA ALA A 127 7.66 1.48 -41.88
C ALA A 127 8.09 2.83 -41.26
N ILE A 128 8.47 2.87 -39.98
CA ILE A 128 9.02 4.07 -39.32
C ILE A 128 10.39 4.42 -39.92
N ASP A 129 11.25 3.44 -40.11
CA ASP A 129 12.62 3.64 -40.68
C ASP A 129 12.54 4.12 -42.14
N GLU A 130 11.52 3.76 -42.89
CA GLU A 130 11.19 4.21 -44.27
C GLU A 130 10.53 5.58 -44.27
N GLY A 131 10.22 6.19 -43.14
CA GLY A 131 9.60 7.51 -43.04
C GLY A 131 8.10 7.54 -43.28
N ILE A 132 7.42 6.40 -43.21
CA ILE A 132 5.95 6.34 -43.26
C ILE A 132 5.37 7.08 -42.04
N SER A 133 4.36 7.92 -42.27
CA SER A 133 3.79 8.72 -41.19
C SER A 133 3.12 7.84 -40.12
N PHE A 134 3.16 8.30 -38.86
CA PHE A 134 2.51 7.61 -37.71
C PHE A 134 1.02 7.37 -37.98
N ASN A 135 0.33 8.35 -38.62
CA ASN A 135 -1.05 8.25 -39.00
C ASN A 135 -1.31 7.16 -40.06
N ASP A 136 -0.44 7.04 -41.06
CA ASP A 136 -0.58 6.02 -42.10
C ASP A 136 -0.33 4.62 -41.52
N ILE A 137 0.68 4.46 -40.66
CA ILE A 137 0.94 3.20 -39.95
C ILE A 137 -0.26 2.76 -39.12
N TYR A 138 -0.92 3.72 -38.43
CA TYR A 138 -2.13 3.44 -37.66
C TYR A 138 -3.31 3.06 -38.54
N SER A 139 -3.63 3.89 -39.52
CA SER A 139 -4.83 3.75 -40.35
C SER A 139 -4.87 2.48 -41.22
N VAL A 140 -3.71 1.97 -41.60
CA VAL A 140 -3.60 0.68 -42.31
C VAL A 140 -3.92 -0.52 -41.43
N ASN A 141 -3.66 -0.42 -40.14
CA ASN A 141 -3.73 -1.55 -39.23
C ASN A 141 -4.87 -1.48 -38.21
N PHE A 142 -5.46 -0.30 -37.99
CA PHE A 142 -6.49 -0.07 -36.99
C PHE A 142 -7.58 0.83 -37.47
N GLU A 143 -8.81 0.65 -36.97
CA GLU A 143 -9.94 1.51 -37.21
C GLU A 143 -10.13 2.59 -36.16
N GLY A 144 -10.67 3.72 -36.54
CA GLY A 144 -11.01 4.82 -35.61
C GLY A 144 -9.88 5.84 -35.42
N ASN A 145 -10.06 6.70 -34.44
CA ASN A 145 -9.10 7.77 -34.13
C ASN A 145 -7.90 7.23 -33.35
N ILE A 146 -6.71 7.77 -33.62
CA ILE A 146 -5.51 7.45 -32.88
C ILE A 146 -5.70 7.83 -31.40
N PRO A 147 -5.45 6.93 -30.46
CA PRO A 147 -5.48 7.25 -29.03
C PRO A 147 -4.48 8.36 -28.69
N VAL A 148 -4.94 9.32 -27.88
CA VAL A 148 -4.10 10.42 -27.37
C VAL A 148 -3.96 10.31 -25.86
N ARG A 149 -2.80 10.77 -25.34
CA ARG A 149 -2.53 10.79 -23.91
C ARG A 149 -1.65 11.98 -23.54
N ASP A 150 -1.97 12.56 -22.39
CA ASP A 150 -1.09 13.52 -21.72
C ASP A 150 -0.16 12.78 -20.75
N VAL A 151 1.15 13.06 -20.86
CA VAL A 151 2.17 12.43 -20.03
C VAL A 151 2.93 13.49 -19.26
N ASN A 152 2.81 13.48 -17.94
CA ASN A 152 3.55 14.31 -17.02
C ASN A 152 4.60 13.46 -16.27
N TRP A 153 5.77 14.03 -15.98
CA TRP A 153 6.85 13.28 -15.36
C TRP A 153 6.53 12.79 -13.94
N ILE A 154 5.82 13.59 -13.14
CA ILE A 154 5.51 13.24 -11.75
C ILE A 154 4.47 12.10 -11.69
N ASP A 155 3.44 12.20 -12.50
CA ASP A 155 2.28 11.29 -12.47
C ASP A 155 2.50 10.00 -13.27
N ASN A 156 3.54 9.98 -14.12
CA ASN A 156 3.86 8.80 -14.90
C ASN A 156 4.68 7.81 -14.11
N ASN A 157 4.05 6.70 -13.73
CA ASN A 157 4.68 5.60 -13.01
C ASN A 157 5.35 4.56 -13.92
N ASP A 158 5.25 4.72 -15.23
CA ASP A 158 5.94 3.85 -16.18
C ASP A 158 7.39 4.32 -16.35
N PRO A 159 8.38 3.55 -15.81
CA PRO A 159 9.79 3.96 -15.89
C PRO A 159 10.29 4.07 -17.32
N PHE A 160 9.71 3.29 -18.21
CA PHE A 160 10.09 3.19 -19.60
C PHE A 160 9.67 4.44 -20.40
N ILE A 161 8.41 4.84 -20.25
CA ILE A 161 7.90 6.08 -20.84
C ILE A 161 8.63 7.28 -20.24
N SER A 162 8.84 7.27 -18.91
CA SER A 162 9.59 8.33 -18.21
C SER A 162 11.00 8.50 -18.75
N ASP A 163 11.72 7.40 -18.92
CA ASP A 163 13.12 7.44 -19.38
C ASP A 163 13.21 8.05 -20.79
N ARG A 164 12.28 7.74 -21.67
CA ARG A 164 12.31 8.16 -23.07
C ARG A 164 11.83 9.58 -23.30
N LEU A 165 10.79 10.02 -22.61
CA LEU A 165 10.22 11.35 -22.79
C LEU A 165 10.98 12.44 -22.00
N PHE A 166 11.59 12.10 -20.87
CA PHE A 166 12.08 13.12 -19.95
C PHE A 166 13.60 13.14 -19.73
N ASN A 167 14.33 12.09 -20.17
CA ASN A 167 15.79 12.04 -20.06
C ASN A 167 16.49 12.56 -21.32
N ASN A 168 15.78 12.73 -22.44
CA ASN A 168 16.34 13.15 -23.71
C ASN A 168 15.66 14.44 -24.21
N GLU A 169 16.33 15.14 -25.09
CA GLU A 169 15.70 16.21 -25.85
C GLU A 169 14.76 15.58 -26.89
N ILE A 170 13.49 15.95 -26.82
CA ILE A 170 12.42 15.44 -27.68
C ILE A 170 12.00 16.53 -28.65
N GLN A 171 11.81 16.14 -29.92
CA GLN A 171 11.27 17.03 -30.95
C GLN A 171 9.79 16.75 -31.19
N LYS A 172 9.05 17.78 -31.60
CA LYS A 172 7.67 17.61 -32.07
C LYS A 172 7.65 16.76 -33.35
N GLY A 173 6.75 15.80 -33.41
CA GLY A 173 6.64 14.81 -34.49
C GLY A 173 7.59 13.63 -34.34
N GLN A 174 8.39 13.59 -33.29
CA GLN A 174 9.30 12.47 -33.05
C GLN A 174 8.51 11.20 -32.69
N VAL A 175 8.75 10.13 -33.44
CA VAL A 175 8.24 8.80 -33.13
C VAL A 175 9.21 8.07 -32.20
N ILE A 176 8.70 7.46 -31.16
CA ILE A 176 9.45 6.79 -30.11
C ILE A 176 8.95 5.33 -30.00
N GLY A 177 9.84 4.39 -30.18
CA GLY A 177 9.54 2.96 -30.19
C GLY A 177 9.86 2.31 -31.55
N PRO A 178 9.40 1.09 -31.83
CA PRO A 178 8.54 0.24 -31.01
C PRO A 178 9.23 -0.33 -29.76
N TYR A 179 8.43 -0.52 -28.71
CA TYR A 179 8.87 -1.08 -27.45
C TYR A 179 8.13 -2.36 -27.12
N PHE A 180 8.86 -3.37 -26.70
CA PHE A 180 8.31 -4.67 -26.36
C PHE A 180 7.98 -4.72 -24.86
N LEU A 181 6.76 -5.17 -24.57
CA LEU A 181 6.27 -5.37 -23.22
C LEU A 181 6.42 -6.85 -22.81
N ASP A 182 6.39 -7.10 -21.50
CA ASP A 182 6.58 -8.46 -20.94
C ASP A 182 5.47 -9.45 -21.35
N ASP A 183 4.33 -8.95 -21.81
CA ASP A 183 3.20 -9.75 -22.32
C ASP A 183 3.36 -10.15 -23.80
N GLY A 184 4.47 -9.77 -24.43
CA GLY A 184 4.75 -10.03 -25.85
C GLY A 184 4.10 -9.03 -26.82
N SER A 185 3.41 -8.01 -26.33
CA SER A 185 2.96 -6.89 -27.15
C SER A 185 4.06 -5.84 -27.34
N ALA A 186 3.86 -4.93 -28.26
CA ALA A 186 4.70 -3.76 -28.46
C ALA A 186 3.84 -2.49 -28.53
N PHE A 187 4.44 -1.33 -28.25
CA PHE A 187 3.79 -0.04 -28.44
C PHE A 187 4.75 0.99 -29.03
N ILE A 188 4.17 1.98 -29.69
CA ILE A 188 4.87 3.17 -30.19
C ILE A 188 4.10 4.42 -29.77
N MET A 189 4.82 5.54 -29.72
CA MET A 189 4.22 6.85 -29.50
C MET A 189 4.84 7.90 -30.42
N GLU A 190 4.06 8.89 -30.80
CA GLU A 190 4.49 10.10 -31.48
C GLU A 190 4.25 11.31 -30.59
N VAL A 191 5.23 12.20 -30.50
CA VAL A 191 5.11 13.41 -29.67
C VAL A 191 4.50 14.54 -30.47
N ASN A 192 3.23 14.88 -30.21
CA ASN A 192 2.52 15.98 -30.87
C ASN A 192 3.02 17.38 -30.42
N GLY A 193 3.63 17.43 -29.25
CA GLY A 193 4.14 18.65 -28.63
C GLY A 193 4.06 18.55 -27.10
N TRP A 194 4.21 19.70 -26.45
CA TRP A 194 4.15 19.78 -24.98
C TRP A 194 3.65 21.13 -24.53
N THR A 195 3.20 21.16 -23.27
CA THR A 195 2.85 22.38 -22.55
C THR A 195 3.74 22.50 -21.32
N ASP A 196 4.38 23.64 -21.13
CA ASP A 196 5.19 23.93 -19.95
C ASP A 196 4.38 24.76 -18.95
N ARG A 197 4.19 24.22 -17.75
CA ARG A 197 3.52 24.90 -16.64
C ARG A 197 4.54 25.67 -15.81
N LEU A 198 4.51 26.98 -15.92
CA LEU A 198 5.34 27.86 -15.10
C LEU A 198 4.74 27.97 -13.69
N ASN A 199 5.56 27.75 -12.65
CA ASN A 199 5.23 28.10 -11.28
C ASN A 199 5.71 29.54 -11.03
N LEU A 200 4.77 30.44 -10.82
CA LEU A 200 5.08 31.86 -10.57
C LEU A 200 5.20 32.22 -9.09
N SER A 201 4.75 31.33 -8.16
CA SER A 201 4.85 31.56 -6.73
C SER A 201 6.08 30.87 -6.13
N GLU A 202 6.68 31.49 -5.12
CA GLU A 202 7.80 30.92 -4.36
C GLU A 202 7.43 29.56 -3.74
N GLN A 203 6.23 29.46 -3.14
CA GLN A 203 5.74 28.21 -2.59
C GLN A 203 5.60 27.14 -3.68
N GLY A 204 5.12 27.48 -4.86
CA GLY A 204 5.01 26.54 -5.98
C GLY A 204 6.36 26.01 -6.48
N HIS A 205 7.43 26.84 -6.39
CA HIS A 205 8.80 26.38 -6.67
C HIS A 205 9.29 25.37 -5.62
N ILE A 206 9.07 25.66 -4.34
CA ILE A 206 9.46 24.78 -3.24
C ILE A 206 8.72 23.44 -3.37
N ASP A 207 7.41 23.46 -3.55
CA ASP A 207 6.59 22.26 -3.65
C ASP A 207 6.99 21.37 -4.85
N ARG A 208 7.25 22.00 -6.01
CA ARG A 208 7.71 21.27 -7.20
C ARG A 208 9.08 20.63 -6.96
N ARG A 209 10.02 21.38 -6.35
CA ARG A 209 11.36 20.87 -6.07
C ARG A 209 11.31 19.68 -5.11
N GLU A 210 10.53 19.78 -4.04
CA GLU A 210 10.33 18.66 -3.11
C GLU A 210 9.73 17.44 -3.78
N LYS A 211 8.71 17.60 -4.63
CA LYS A 211 8.13 16.51 -5.42
C LYS A 211 9.16 15.84 -6.33
N VAL A 212 9.99 16.63 -6.99
CA VAL A 212 11.07 16.09 -7.85
C VAL A 212 12.07 15.28 -7.04
N ILE A 213 12.58 15.83 -5.94
CA ILE A 213 13.52 15.13 -5.06
C ILE A 213 12.93 13.81 -4.55
N ASN A 214 11.69 13.82 -4.10
CA ASN A 214 11.02 12.64 -3.60
C ASN A 214 10.80 11.57 -4.70
N THR A 215 10.38 11.99 -5.89
CA THR A 215 10.18 11.09 -7.03
C THR A 215 11.51 10.46 -7.50
N LEU A 216 12.57 11.25 -7.58
CA LEU A 216 13.92 10.75 -7.92
C LEU A 216 14.43 9.76 -6.87
N LYS A 217 14.31 10.10 -5.58
CA LYS A 217 14.69 9.22 -4.48
C LYS A 217 13.92 7.90 -4.51
N GLU A 218 12.63 7.95 -4.79
CA GLU A 218 11.80 6.75 -4.89
C GLU A 218 12.23 5.87 -6.08
N ARG A 219 12.38 6.45 -7.27
CA ARG A 219 12.76 5.71 -8.49
C ARG A 219 14.16 5.09 -8.36
N LYS A 220 15.15 5.90 -7.99
CA LYS A 220 16.53 5.41 -7.79
C LYS A 220 16.61 4.43 -6.61
N GLY A 221 15.90 4.71 -5.53
CA GLY A 221 15.84 3.82 -4.36
C GLY A 221 15.30 2.44 -4.69
N LYS A 222 14.26 2.35 -5.53
CA LYS A 222 13.74 1.08 -6.05
C LYS A 222 14.79 0.31 -6.86
N LEU A 223 15.58 0.99 -7.71
CA LEU A 223 16.63 0.34 -8.49
C LEU A 223 17.77 -0.19 -7.61
N ILE A 224 18.22 0.61 -6.65
CA ILE A 224 19.24 0.20 -5.66
C ILE A 224 18.72 -1.00 -4.86
N TYR A 225 17.48 -0.94 -4.41
CA TYR A 225 16.87 -2.03 -3.64
C TYR A 225 16.67 -3.30 -4.47
N LYS A 226 16.31 -3.17 -5.75
CA LYS A 226 16.24 -4.32 -6.68
C LYS A 226 17.59 -5.04 -6.78
N SER A 227 18.69 -4.29 -6.83
CA SER A 227 20.04 -4.86 -6.81
C SER A 227 20.37 -5.54 -5.49
N PHE A 228 19.95 -4.97 -4.36
CA PHE A 228 20.07 -5.57 -3.04
C PHE A 228 19.28 -6.88 -2.94
N ILE A 229 18.02 -6.91 -3.41
CA ILE A 229 17.19 -8.12 -3.48
C ILE A 229 17.88 -9.19 -4.33
N LYS A 230 18.37 -8.81 -5.52
CA LYS A 230 19.08 -9.75 -6.42
C LYS A 230 20.25 -10.42 -5.71
N ASN A 231 20.99 -9.69 -4.89
CA ASN A 231 22.11 -10.25 -4.13
C ASN A 231 21.65 -11.23 -3.03
N ILE A 232 20.55 -10.94 -2.32
CA ILE A 232 19.97 -11.85 -1.33
C ILE A 232 19.44 -13.12 -1.98
N MET A 233 18.79 -12.98 -3.15
CA MET A 233 18.19 -14.10 -3.87
C MET A 233 19.16 -14.91 -4.70
N LYS A 234 20.42 -14.47 -4.81
CA LYS A 234 21.46 -15.20 -5.58
C LYS A 234 21.63 -16.62 -5.05
N GLY A 235 21.51 -17.60 -5.94
CA GLY A 235 21.64 -19.03 -5.61
C GLY A 235 20.41 -19.64 -4.93
N LYS A 236 19.36 -18.87 -4.68
CA LYS A 236 18.10 -19.41 -4.16
C LYS A 236 17.32 -20.06 -5.32
N ASN A 237 16.87 -21.29 -5.11
CA ASN A 237 16.17 -22.07 -6.11
C ASN A 237 14.85 -22.59 -5.58
N ILE A 238 13.78 -22.33 -6.32
CA ILE A 238 12.46 -22.91 -6.10
C ILE A 238 12.07 -23.83 -7.24
N LYS A 239 11.62 -25.04 -6.92
CA LYS A 239 11.09 -25.98 -7.89
C LYS A 239 9.69 -26.41 -7.48
N LEU A 240 8.69 -25.97 -8.25
CA LEU A 240 7.30 -26.34 -8.04
C LEU A 240 7.07 -27.84 -8.35
N ASN A 241 6.20 -28.47 -7.60
CA ASN A 241 5.63 -29.76 -7.95
C ASN A 241 4.32 -29.52 -8.70
N GLU A 242 4.37 -29.58 -10.02
CA GLU A 242 3.24 -29.22 -10.89
C GLU A 242 2.02 -30.11 -10.66
N ASP A 243 2.22 -31.41 -10.34
CA ASP A 243 1.16 -32.37 -10.05
C ASP A 243 0.33 -32.01 -8.80
N VAL A 244 0.90 -31.24 -7.88
CA VAL A 244 0.23 -30.75 -6.68
C VAL A 244 -0.16 -29.27 -6.85
N PHE A 245 0.71 -28.46 -7.44
CA PHE A 245 0.51 -27.02 -7.57
C PHE A 245 -0.76 -26.68 -8.37
N PHE A 246 -0.95 -27.26 -9.56
CA PHE A 246 -2.11 -26.90 -10.37
C PHE A 246 -3.46 -27.33 -9.79
N PRO A 247 -3.63 -28.56 -9.26
CA PRO A 247 -4.87 -28.92 -8.57
C PRO A 247 -5.15 -28.06 -7.32
N TYR A 248 -4.10 -27.74 -6.54
CA TYR A 248 -4.22 -26.89 -5.37
C TYR A 248 -4.57 -25.45 -5.76
N ALA A 249 -3.89 -24.87 -6.77
CA ALA A 249 -4.19 -23.52 -7.28
C ALA A 249 -5.63 -23.41 -7.82
N ASN A 250 -6.13 -24.45 -8.50
CA ASN A 250 -7.51 -24.51 -8.98
C ASN A 250 -8.53 -24.52 -7.83
N ALA A 251 -8.25 -25.29 -6.78
CA ALA A 251 -9.12 -25.31 -5.61
C ALA A 251 -9.18 -23.95 -4.90
N ILE A 252 -8.03 -23.28 -4.73
CA ILE A 252 -7.96 -21.91 -4.16
C ILE A 252 -8.64 -20.90 -5.08
N ARG A 253 -8.44 -21.00 -6.40
CA ARG A 253 -9.06 -20.11 -7.39
C ARG A 253 -10.57 -20.03 -7.22
N ASP A 254 -11.21 -21.17 -7.16
CA ASP A 254 -12.67 -21.24 -7.13
C ASP A 254 -13.22 -20.62 -5.82
N GLN A 255 -12.51 -20.77 -4.73
CA GLN A 255 -12.83 -20.12 -3.46
C GLN A 255 -12.52 -18.60 -3.50
N PHE A 256 -11.39 -18.21 -4.04
CA PHE A 256 -10.98 -16.80 -4.17
C PHE A 256 -12.01 -15.97 -4.94
N PHE A 257 -12.47 -16.47 -6.09
CA PHE A 257 -13.45 -15.74 -6.89
C PHE A 257 -14.85 -15.76 -6.27
N ARG A 258 -15.23 -16.82 -5.54
CA ARG A 258 -16.49 -16.86 -4.80
C ARG A 258 -16.49 -15.87 -3.64
N SER A 259 -15.44 -15.86 -2.83
CA SER A 259 -15.34 -14.91 -1.72
C SER A 259 -15.22 -13.45 -2.21
N ARG A 260 -14.69 -13.22 -3.40
CA ARG A 260 -14.64 -11.88 -4.00
C ARG A 260 -16.04 -11.40 -4.39
N GLU A 261 -16.86 -12.22 -5.02
CA GLU A 261 -18.25 -11.89 -5.36
C GLU A 261 -19.08 -11.62 -4.10
N GLU A 262 -18.90 -12.44 -3.05
CA GLU A 262 -19.52 -12.23 -1.74
C GLU A 262 -19.04 -10.95 -1.08
N LYS A 263 -17.75 -10.63 -1.15
CA LYS A 263 -17.17 -9.40 -0.62
C LYS A 263 -17.59 -8.16 -1.40
N GLU A 264 -17.66 -8.21 -2.72
CA GLU A 264 -18.17 -7.11 -3.56
C GLU A 264 -19.64 -6.82 -3.24
N THR A 265 -20.44 -7.86 -2.95
CA THR A 265 -21.82 -7.73 -2.51
C THR A 265 -21.90 -7.17 -1.08
N ALA A 266 -21.03 -7.61 -0.17
CA ALA A 266 -20.95 -7.11 1.20
C ALA A 266 -20.38 -5.68 1.27
N ILE A 267 -19.43 -5.30 0.40
CA ILE A 267 -18.87 -3.94 0.30
C ILE A 267 -19.92 -2.95 -0.19
N SER A 268 -20.83 -3.37 -1.06
CA SER A 268 -21.97 -2.52 -1.46
C SER A 268 -22.93 -2.26 -0.28
N ASN A 269 -22.90 -3.11 0.75
CA ASN A 269 -23.76 -3.03 1.93
C ASN A 269 -23.02 -2.56 3.21
N ALA A 270 -21.69 -2.59 3.24
CA ALA A 270 -20.89 -2.21 4.40
C ALA A 270 -19.62 -1.46 3.97
N LEU A 271 -19.67 -0.14 3.98
CA LEU A 271 -18.57 0.77 3.60
C LEU A 271 -17.30 0.69 4.47
N PHE A 272 -17.14 -0.27 5.40
CA PHE A 272 -16.15 -0.18 6.47
C PHE A 272 -15.25 -1.40 6.71
N GLU A 273 -15.33 -2.48 5.96
CA GLU A 273 -14.48 -3.67 6.20
C GLU A 273 -13.61 -4.11 5.03
N ALA A 274 -13.27 -3.22 4.13
CA ALA A 274 -12.46 -3.57 2.95
C ALA A 274 -10.96 -3.43 3.18
N GLY A 275 -10.38 -4.39 3.89
CA GLY A 275 -8.97 -4.73 3.65
C GLY A 275 -8.92 -5.88 2.65
N GLU A 276 -8.43 -5.65 1.43
CA GLU A 276 -8.15 -6.71 0.44
C GLU A 276 -7.06 -7.65 0.96
N PHE A 277 -7.39 -8.56 1.86
CA PHE A 277 -6.49 -9.60 2.33
C PHE A 277 -7.16 -10.95 2.10
N LEU A 278 -6.48 -11.81 1.35
CA LEU A 278 -6.75 -13.24 1.41
C LEU A 278 -6.37 -13.71 2.82
N SER A 279 -7.33 -13.72 3.72
CA SER A 279 -7.13 -14.28 5.05
C SER A 279 -7.14 -15.81 4.94
N LEU A 280 -6.47 -16.48 5.87
CA LEU A 280 -6.57 -17.96 5.97
C LEU A 280 -7.98 -18.45 6.22
N GLU A 281 -8.88 -17.60 6.74
CA GLU A 281 -10.30 -17.92 6.86
C GLU A 281 -10.96 -18.11 5.49
N ASP A 282 -10.46 -17.41 4.45
CA ASP A 282 -10.88 -17.59 3.07
C ASP A 282 -10.33 -18.89 2.44
N ILE A 283 -9.28 -19.48 3.05
CA ILE A 283 -8.69 -20.77 2.64
C ILE A 283 -9.11 -21.87 3.63
N LYS A 284 -10.33 -21.83 4.16
CA LYS A 284 -10.85 -22.89 5.04
C LYS A 284 -10.83 -24.27 4.39
N PRO A 285 -10.73 -25.33 5.18
CA PRO A 285 -10.06 -26.61 4.90
C PRO A 285 -10.72 -27.48 3.85
N MET A 286 -10.95 -26.99 2.66
CA MET A 286 -11.33 -27.84 1.51
C MET A 286 -10.19 -28.75 1.06
N ASN A 287 -8.98 -28.55 1.58
CA ASN A 287 -7.77 -29.15 1.00
C ASN A 287 -7.05 -30.16 1.90
N GLN A 288 -7.77 -30.86 2.79
CA GLN A 288 -7.15 -31.97 3.53
C GLN A 288 -6.43 -32.97 2.60
N LYS A 289 -6.96 -33.15 1.37
CA LYS A 289 -6.38 -34.02 0.36
C LYS A 289 -4.95 -33.62 -0.06
N TYR A 290 -4.62 -32.33 -0.07
CA TYR A 290 -3.31 -31.84 -0.53
C TYR A 290 -2.35 -31.50 0.61
N LYS A 291 -2.83 -31.45 1.84
CA LYS A 291 -2.15 -30.85 3.00
C LYS A 291 -0.74 -31.36 3.24
N ASP A 292 -0.52 -32.66 3.13
CA ASP A 292 0.77 -33.28 3.39
C ASP A 292 1.60 -33.52 2.10
N LEU A 293 1.07 -33.10 0.95
CA LEU A 293 1.76 -33.23 -0.33
C LEU A 293 2.78 -32.10 -0.50
N ARG A 294 3.91 -32.42 -1.10
CA ARG A 294 4.96 -31.46 -1.41
C ARG A 294 4.49 -30.48 -2.49
N LEU A 295 4.34 -29.21 -2.13
CA LEU A 295 3.96 -28.13 -3.03
C LEU A 295 5.15 -27.64 -3.86
N PHE A 296 6.31 -27.45 -3.22
CA PHE A 296 7.57 -27.06 -3.87
C PHE A 296 8.77 -27.50 -3.04
N THR A 297 9.96 -27.42 -3.65
CA THR A 297 11.24 -27.46 -2.93
C THR A 297 11.88 -26.08 -2.96
N LEU A 298 12.44 -25.67 -1.83
CA LEU A 298 13.19 -24.42 -1.69
C LEU A 298 14.60 -24.73 -1.21
N ASN A 299 15.61 -24.50 -2.05
CA ASN A 299 17.00 -24.86 -1.78
C ASN A 299 17.22 -26.33 -1.34
N GLY A 300 16.42 -27.25 -1.88
CA GLY A 300 16.46 -28.67 -1.52
C GLY A 300 15.54 -29.07 -0.35
N GLU A 301 15.01 -28.13 0.43
CA GLU A 301 14.03 -28.42 1.46
C GLU A 301 12.63 -28.59 0.87
N ASN A 302 11.93 -29.62 1.31
CA ASN A 302 10.56 -29.89 0.89
C ASN A 302 9.60 -29.02 1.69
N TRP A 303 8.70 -28.33 0.95
CA TRP A 303 7.57 -27.57 1.53
C TRP A 303 6.27 -28.24 1.15
N THR A 304 5.53 -28.69 2.16
CA THR A 304 4.18 -29.20 1.97
C THR A 304 3.18 -28.04 1.84
N VAL A 305 1.96 -28.34 1.37
CA VAL A 305 0.85 -27.38 1.37
C VAL A 305 0.59 -26.86 2.80
N LYS A 306 0.66 -27.76 3.79
CA LYS A 306 0.50 -27.40 5.22
C LYS A 306 1.56 -26.38 5.69
N ASP A 307 2.83 -26.60 5.32
CA ASP A 307 3.90 -25.67 5.69
C ASP A 307 3.69 -24.31 5.04
N PHE A 308 3.26 -24.30 3.79
CA PHE A 308 2.95 -23.08 3.06
C PHE A 308 1.77 -22.34 3.70
N GLU A 309 0.64 -23.01 3.95
CA GLU A 309 -0.54 -22.42 4.59
C GLU A 309 -0.24 -21.85 5.98
N LYS A 310 0.57 -22.54 6.79
CA LYS A 310 1.01 -22.05 8.09
C LYS A 310 1.78 -20.73 7.99
N ASN A 311 2.60 -20.59 6.97
CA ASN A 311 3.41 -19.38 6.78
C ASN A 311 2.60 -18.21 6.22
N ILE A 312 1.68 -18.45 5.29
CA ILE A 312 0.80 -17.39 4.75
C ILE A 312 -0.22 -16.87 5.77
N ALA A 313 -0.42 -17.57 6.90
CA ALA A 313 -1.24 -17.09 8.00
C ALA A 313 -0.76 -15.73 8.55
N SER A 314 0.55 -15.55 8.69
CA SER A 314 1.16 -14.29 9.13
C SER A 314 1.60 -13.40 7.97
N HIS A 315 1.66 -13.95 6.75
CA HIS A 315 2.11 -13.24 5.55
C HIS A 315 1.14 -13.49 4.39
N PRO A 316 0.04 -12.73 4.31
CA PRO A 316 -0.95 -12.87 3.24
C PRO A 316 -0.30 -12.71 1.86
N LEU A 317 -0.74 -13.52 0.91
CA LEU A 317 -0.26 -13.43 -0.46
C LEU A 317 -0.79 -12.18 -1.14
N VAL A 318 0.10 -11.46 -1.81
CA VAL A 318 -0.25 -10.30 -2.62
C VAL A 318 -0.12 -10.66 -4.10
N PHE A 319 -1.20 -10.47 -4.85
CA PHE A 319 -1.19 -10.68 -6.28
C PHE A 319 -0.66 -9.43 -7.00
N ARG A 320 0.22 -9.61 -7.98
CA ARG A 320 0.77 -8.51 -8.78
C ARG A 320 -0.30 -7.83 -9.63
N LYS A 321 -1.30 -8.59 -10.09
CA LYS A 321 -2.43 -8.11 -10.89
C LYS A 321 -3.68 -7.99 -10.02
N LYS A 322 -4.18 -6.76 -9.80
CA LYS A 322 -5.37 -6.49 -8.98
C LYS A 322 -6.68 -6.98 -9.64
N LYS A 323 -6.81 -6.81 -10.96
CA LYS A 323 -7.98 -7.27 -11.73
C LYS A 323 -7.57 -8.43 -12.62
N MET A 324 -7.53 -9.65 -12.08
CA MET A 324 -7.27 -10.86 -12.83
C MET A 324 -8.57 -11.64 -13.09
N ASN A 325 -8.58 -12.39 -14.19
CA ASN A 325 -9.63 -13.38 -14.48
C ASN A 325 -9.22 -14.78 -14.00
N LYS A 326 -10.17 -15.73 -14.07
CA LYS A 326 -9.95 -17.12 -13.61
C LYS A 326 -8.80 -17.82 -14.35
N ALA A 327 -8.59 -17.53 -15.65
CA ALA A 327 -7.55 -18.16 -16.43
C ALA A 327 -6.14 -17.70 -16.01
N GLU A 328 -6.01 -16.47 -15.55
CA GLU A 328 -4.74 -15.88 -15.11
C GLU A 328 -4.35 -16.29 -13.68
N PHE A 329 -5.29 -16.84 -12.92
CA PHE A 329 -5.09 -17.08 -11.48
C PHE A 329 -3.85 -17.94 -11.18
N SER A 330 -3.69 -19.08 -11.82
CA SER A 330 -2.56 -20.00 -11.54
C SER A 330 -1.20 -19.33 -11.77
N GLN A 331 -1.07 -18.53 -12.82
CA GLN A 331 0.15 -17.76 -13.08
C GLN A 331 0.38 -16.68 -12.03
N GLN A 332 -0.65 -15.93 -11.67
CA GLN A 332 -0.56 -14.91 -10.62
C GLN A 332 -0.29 -15.53 -9.24
N PHE A 333 -0.86 -16.69 -8.95
CA PHE A 333 -0.60 -17.45 -7.72
C PHE A 333 0.86 -17.94 -7.64
N LYS A 334 1.41 -18.42 -8.76
CA LYS A 334 2.84 -18.77 -8.85
C LYS A 334 3.73 -17.56 -8.56
N LEU A 335 3.42 -16.40 -9.13
CA LEU A 335 4.16 -15.16 -8.87
C LEU A 335 4.03 -14.71 -7.42
N ALA A 336 2.84 -14.83 -6.82
CA ALA A 336 2.62 -14.49 -5.41
C ALA A 336 3.43 -15.40 -4.46
N ILE A 337 3.59 -16.69 -4.79
CA ILE A 337 4.48 -17.61 -4.05
C ILE A 337 5.94 -17.16 -4.16
N VAL A 338 6.39 -16.76 -5.35
CA VAL A 338 7.77 -16.25 -5.55
C VAL A 338 8.00 -14.99 -4.71
N ASP A 339 7.05 -14.06 -4.71
CA ASP A 339 7.12 -12.83 -3.92
C ASP A 339 7.11 -13.11 -2.41
N PHE A 340 6.28 -14.05 -1.96
CA PHE A 340 6.27 -14.53 -0.58
C PHE A 340 7.63 -15.10 -0.15
N ILE A 341 8.25 -15.92 -0.99
CA ILE A 341 9.58 -16.48 -0.70
C ILE A 341 10.64 -15.38 -0.66
N GLN A 342 10.60 -14.43 -1.58
CA GLN A 342 11.48 -13.26 -1.55
C GLN A 342 11.31 -12.49 -0.25
N ASP A 343 10.08 -12.20 0.15
CA ASP A 343 9.76 -11.47 1.37
C ASP A 343 10.23 -12.21 2.63
N ARG A 344 10.18 -13.54 2.63
CA ARG A 344 10.75 -14.35 3.72
C ARG A 344 12.25 -14.09 3.89
N TYR A 345 13.05 -14.16 2.82
CA TYR A 345 14.49 -13.89 2.88
C TYR A 345 14.79 -12.43 3.27
N LEU A 346 13.97 -11.48 2.81
CA LEU A 346 14.07 -10.08 3.22
C LEU A 346 13.76 -9.91 4.71
N THR A 347 12.78 -10.64 5.23
CA THR A 347 12.42 -10.66 6.65
C THR A 347 13.56 -11.25 7.50
N GLU A 348 14.13 -12.40 7.09
CA GLU A 348 15.30 -12.98 7.73
C GLU A 348 16.46 -11.97 7.80
N LYS A 349 16.72 -11.28 6.67
CA LYS A 349 17.74 -10.23 6.61
C LYS A 349 17.44 -9.03 7.51
N ALA A 350 16.17 -8.66 7.64
CA ALA A 350 15.75 -7.60 8.54
C ALA A 350 15.97 -7.98 10.02
N TYR A 351 15.71 -9.22 10.41
CA TYR A 351 16.03 -9.75 11.74
C TYR A 351 17.56 -9.77 12.00
N GLU A 352 18.36 -10.27 11.05
CA GLU A 352 19.82 -10.25 11.15
C GLU A 352 20.37 -8.82 11.40
N LEU A 353 19.73 -7.81 10.83
CA LEU A 353 20.10 -6.42 11.01
C LEU A 353 19.50 -5.78 12.28
N GLY A 354 18.79 -6.54 13.11
CA GLY A 354 18.18 -6.08 14.35
C GLY A 354 17.07 -5.04 14.16
N LEU A 355 16.40 -5.03 12.99
CA LEU A 355 15.35 -4.04 12.70
C LEU A 355 14.13 -4.21 13.62
N ASP A 356 13.85 -5.43 14.07
CA ASP A 356 12.80 -5.77 15.04
C ASP A 356 12.95 -5.02 16.39
N LYS A 357 14.18 -4.62 16.74
CA LYS A 357 14.51 -3.94 18.00
C LYS A 357 14.42 -2.43 17.93
N THR A 358 14.20 -1.87 16.73
CA THR A 358 14.11 -0.41 16.54
C THR A 358 12.85 0.17 17.16
N ASN A 359 12.92 1.40 17.67
CA ASN A 359 11.78 2.06 18.30
C ASN A 359 10.61 2.23 17.32
N SER A 360 10.89 2.50 16.05
CA SER A 360 9.84 2.65 15.02
C SER A 360 9.04 1.36 14.82
N ILE A 361 9.70 0.19 14.83
CA ILE A 361 9.00 -1.10 14.69
C ILE A 361 8.22 -1.43 15.96
N LYS A 362 8.78 -1.18 17.16
CA LYS A 362 8.07 -1.39 18.43
C LYS A 362 6.82 -0.52 18.55
N LEU A 363 6.91 0.75 18.16
CA LEU A 363 5.75 1.66 18.14
C LEU A 363 4.69 1.20 17.14
N ASN A 364 5.10 0.76 15.96
CA ASN A 364 4.17 0.21 14.97
C ASN A 364 3.47 -1.07 15.48
N GLU A 365 4.22 -1.98 16.10
CA GLU A 365 3.67 -3.20 16.71
C GLU A 365 2.64 -2.87 17.81
N SER A 366 2.96 -1.91 18.69
CA SER A 366 2.03 -1.43 19.72
C SER A 366 0.77 -0.79 19.13
N LEU A 367 0.91 0.00 18.06
CA LEU A 367 -0.23 0.61 17.37
C LEU A 367 -1.20 -0.44 16.82
N TRP A 368 -0.68 -1.50 16.21
CA TRP A 368 -1.49 -2.59 15.68
C TRP A 368 -2.11 -3.44 16.78
N ALA A 369 -1.39 -3.68 17.88
CA ALA A 369 -1.91 -4.41 19.04
C ALA A 369 -3.10 -3.67 19.67
N ASP A 370 -2.95 -2.37 19.92
CA ASP A 370 -4.02 -1.55 20.48
C ASP A 370 -5.24 -1.52 19.57
N SER A 371 -5.03 -1.31 18.27
CA SER A 371 -6.14 -1.28 17.30
C SER A 371 -6.89 -2.61 17.23
N PHE A 372 -6.18 -3.73 17.14
CA PHE A 372 -6.79 -5.05 17.12
C PHE A 372 -7.57 -5.34 18.41
N THR A 373 -6.95 -5.07 19.57
CA THR A 373 -7.55 -5.30 20.88
C THR A 373 -8.81 -4.45 21.07
N ALA A 374 -8.74 -3.17 20.70
CA ALA A 374 -9.88 -2.25 20.80
C ALA A 374 -11.05 -2.70 19.91
N TYR A 375 -10.75 -3.10 18.67
CA TYR A 375 -11.77 -3.59 17.73
C TYR A 375 -12.44 -4.87 18.24
N GLN A 376 -11.67 -5.85 18.71
CA GLN A 376 -12.23 -7.08 19.27
C GLN A 376 -13.06 -6.81 20.52
N SER A 377 -12.59 -5.92 21.39
CA SER A 377 -13.35 -5.49 22.58
C SER A 377 -14.66 -4.83 22.20
N ALA A 378 -14.65 -3.89 21.25
CA ALA A 378 -15.85 -3.24 20.76
C ALA A 378 -16.84 -4.25 20.16
N LYS A 379 -16.37 -5.20 19.35
CA LYS A 379 -17.19 -6.26 18.75
C LYS A 379 -17.88 -7.12 19.82
N LEU A 380 -17.15 -7.50 20.86
CA LEU A 380 -17.73 -8.27 21.99
C LEU A 380 -18.81 -7.46 22.74
N LEU A 381 -18.57 -6.17 22.98
CA LEU A 381 -19.50 -5.28 23.66
C LEU A 381 -20.77 -5.03 22.84
N MET A 382 -20.65 -4.98 21.50
CA MET A 382 -21.78 -4.75 20.60
C MET A 382 -22.56 -6.05 20.28
N SER A 383 -21.96 -7.23 20.39
CA SER A 383 -22.62 -8.52 20.05
C SER A 383 -23.88 -8.81 20.84
N THR A 384 -24.14 -8.05 21.92
CA THR A 384 -25.33 -8.13 22.77
C THR A 384 -26.44 -7.13 22.37
N GLN A 385 -26.22 -6.32 21.32
CA GLN A 385 -27.12 -5.23 20.91
C GLN A 385 -27.56 -5.39 19.44
N SER A 386 -28.63 -4.68 19.05
CA SER A 386 -29.32 -4.82 17.76
C SER A 386 -28.46 -4.29 16.58
N ASP A 387 -28.50 -4.99 15.44
CA ASP A 387 -27.74 -4.73 14.20
C ASP A 387 -28.11 -3.43 13.45
N SER A 388 -29.00 -2.59 13.97
CA SER A 388 -29.57 -1.44 13.23
C SER A 388 -29.01 -0.06 13.60
N GLU A 389 -28.18 0.05 14.63
CA GLU A 389 -27.63 1.33 15.07
C GLU A 389 -26.16 1.50 14.66
N GLU A 390 -25.77 2.75 14.35
CA GLU A 390 -24.39 3.04 14.00
C GLU A 390 -23.44 2.79 15.18
N GLN A 391 -22.31 2.16 14.94
CA GLN A 391 -21.34 1.72 15.94
C GLN A 391 -21.00 2.80 16.99
N TYR A 392 -20.82 4.05 16.58
CA TYR A 392 -20.46 5.12 17.51
C TYR A 392 -21.60 5.48 18.50
N VAL A 393 -22.86 5.26 18.13
CA VAL A 393 -24.02 5.48 19.02
C VAL A 393 -23.98 4.48 20.16
N LEU A 394 -23.79 3.20 19.85
CA LEU A 394 -23.68 2.13 20.83
C LEU A 394 -22.44 2.27 21.74
N MET A 395 -21.35 2.73 21.17
CA MET A 395 -20.08 2.87 21.89
C MET A 395 -20.01 4.11 22.78
N LYS A 396 -20.79 5.17 22.51
CA LYS A 396 -20.73 6.43 23.24
C LYS A 396 -20.77 6.29 24.76
N PRO A 397 -21.76 5.63 25.38
CA PRO A 397 -21.84 5.53 26.85
C PRO A 397 -20.64 4.76 27.44
N ILE A 398 -20.09 3.82 26.69
CA ILE A 398 -18.91 3.06 27.09
C ILE A 398 -17.67 3.96 27.06
N ILE A 399 -17.48 4.71 25.99
CA ILE A 399 -16.34 5.62 25.82
C ILE A 399 -16.39 6.73 26.88
N ASP A 400 -17.56 7.35 27.11
CA ASP A 400 -17.73 8.38 28.13
C ASP A 400 -17.34 7.87 29.54
N LYS A 401 -17.73 6.61 29.86
CA LYS A 401 -17.34 5.97 31.12
C LYS A 401 -15.83 5.73 31.21
N LEU A 402 -15.20 5.27 30.13
CA LEU A 402 -13.76 5.02 30.09
C LEU A 402 -12.96 6.32 30.17
N GLN A 403 -13.38 7.36 29.46
CA GLN A 403 -12.76 8.69 29.54
C GLN A 403 -12.81 9.24 30.97
N LYS A 404 -13.95 9.09 31.66
CA LYS A 404 -14.07 9.49 33.05
C LYS A 404 -13.18 8.66 33.98
N LYS A 405 -13.17 7.34 33.82
CA LYS A 405 -12.35 6.40 34.63
C LYS A 405 -10.85 6.68 34.50
N TYR A 406 -10.38 6.89 33.27
CA TYR A 406 -8.97 7.07 32.97
C TYR A 406 -8.51 8.53 32.85
N SER A 407 -9.40 9.52 33.09
CA SER A 407 -9.08 10.94 33.01
C SER A 407 -7.77 11.34 33.71
N PRO A 408 -7.46 10.85 34.95
CA PRO A 408 -6.20 11.18 35.61
C PRO A 408 -4.93 10.66 34.90
N GLN A 409 -5.08 9.69 34.01
CA GLN A 409 -3.98 9.06 33.28
C GLN A 409 -3.84 9.60 31.85
N ILE A 410 -4.72 10.54 31.46
CA ILE A 410 -4.73 11.14 30.12
C ILE A 410 -4.05 12.50 30.17
N SER A 411 -3.10 12.73 29.26
CA SER A 411 -2.54 14.06 29.03
C SER A 411 -2.49 14.37 27.53
N ILE A 412 -2.88 15.59 27.16
CA ILE A 412 -2.96 16.05 25.77
C ILE A 412 -2.10 17.30 25.61
N ASN A 413 -1.17 17.29 24.65
CA ASN A 413 -0.36 18.45 24.29
C ASN A 413 -1.17 19.35 23.34
N MET A 414 -1.80 20.38 23.89
CA MET A 414 -2.68 21.26 23.14
C MET A 414 -1.91 22.13 22.15
N LYS A 415 -0.74 22.64 22.50
CA LYS A 415 0.10 23.42 21.59
C LYS A 415 0.48 22.62 20.35
N LEU A 416 0.89 21.37 20.54
CA LEU A 416 1.19 20.47 19.43
C LEU A 416 -0.08 20.15 18.62
N PHE A 417 -1.20 19.87 19.29
CA PHE A 417 -2.48 19.60 18.64
C PHE A 417 -2.93 20.73 17.72
N GLU A 418 -2.88 21.96 18.20
CA GLU A 418 -3.27 23.14 17.44
C GLU A 418 -2.38 23.38 16.22
N SER A 419 -1.09 23.08 16.34
CA SER A 419 -0.11 23.21 15.26
C SER A 419 -0.31 22.20 14.12
N ILE A 420 -1.04 21.11 14.33
CA ILE A 420 -1.27 20.08 13.31
C ILE A 420 -2.26 20.61 12.27
N LYS A 421 -1.84 20.57 11.02
CA LYS A 421 -2.72 20.80 9.86
C LYS A 421 -3.06 19.45 9.25
N ILE A 422 -4.33 19.26 8.93
CA ILE A 422 -4.85 18.09 8.22
C ILE A 422 -5.48 18.53 6.91
N SER A 423 -5.53 17.64 5.93
CA SER A 423 -6.21 17.88 4.66
C SER A 423 -7.73 17.62 4.79
N SER A 424 -8.50 18.18 3.86
CA SER A 424 -9.92 17.83 3.69
C SER A 424 -10.10 16.55 2.86
N ILE A 425 -9.01 15.98 2.38
CA ILE A 425 -8.99 14.77 1.54
C ILE A 425 -8.37 13.67 2.39
N ASP A 426 -9.10 12.59 2.59
CA ASP A 426 -8.61 11.35 3.19
C ASP A 426 -8.05 10.40 2.11
N MET A 427 -7.38 9.34 2.52
CA MET A 427 -6.75 8.36 1.65
C MET A 427 -5.79 8.98 0.63
N PHE A 428 -4.81 9.73 1.12
CA PHE A 428 -3.70 10.17 0.28
C PHE A 428 -2.96 8.93 -0.27
N VAL A 429 -3.15 8.66 -1.56
CA VAL A 429 -2.52 7.52 -2.24
C VAL A 429 -0.99 7.71 -2.34
N THR A 430 -0.54 8.96 -2.38
CA THR A 430 0.87 9.33 -2.37
C THR A 430 1.19 10.06 -1.08
N GLN A 431 1.93 9.41 -0.21
CA GLN A 431 2.43 10.03 1.01
C GLN A 431 3.57 10.99 0.64
N GLY A 432 3.26 12.29 0.57
CA GLY A 432 4.29 13.31 0.39
C GLY A 432 5.32 13.22 1.52
N ASN A 433 6.61 13.27 1.17
CA ASN A 433 7.74 13.22 2.11
C ASN A 433 7.85 11.94 2.96
N VAL A 434 7.09 10.90 2.65
CA VAL A 434 7.24 9.59 3.28
C VAL A 434 7.95 8.67 2.29
N PRO A 435 9.15 8.18 2.63
CA PRO A 435 10.02 7.44 1.71
C PRO A 435 9.50 6.04 1.36
N TYR A 436 8.51 5.56 2.08
CA TYR A 436 7.85 4.27 1.84
C TYR A 436 6.43 4.29 2.43
N PRO A 437 5.48 3.54 1.87
CA PRO A 437 4.12 3.50 2.41
C PRO A 437 4.12 3.00 3.85
N VAL A 438 3.59 3.80 4.76
CA VAL A 438 3.38 3.38 6.15
C VAL A 438 1.99 2.76 6.24
N ILE A 439 1.96 1.45 6.45
CA ILE A 439 0.69 0.75 6.66
C ILE A 439 0.30 0.90 8.12
N VAL A 440 -0.86 1.51 8.32
CA VAL A 440 -1.46 1.74 9.64
C VAL A 440 -2.83 1.06 9.73
N PRO A 441 -3.34 0.77 10.93
CA PRO A 441 -4.70 0.27 11.10
C PRO A 441 -5.74 1.22 10.50
N SER A 442 -6.91 0.71 10.13
CA SER A 442 -8.05 1.52 9.69
C SER A 442 -8.43 2.57 10.75
N PHE A 443 -9.12 3.63 10.32
CA PHE A 443 -9.58 4.67 11.25
C PHE A 443 -10.51 4.06 12.31
N PRO A 444 -10.30 4.34 13.61
CA PRO A 444 -11.18 3.85 14.65
C PRO A 444 -12.47 4.70 14.70
N SER A 445 -13.62 4.07 14.47
CA SER A 445 -14.92 4.75 14.42
C SER A 445 -15.73 4.51 15.70
N PHE A 446 -15.16 4.84 16.87
CA PHE A 446 -15.77 4.55 18.18
C PHE A 446 -16.60 5.70 18.73
N THR A 447 -16.41 6.94 18.26
CA THR A 447 -17.13 8.12 18.73
C THR A 447 -17.21 9.21 17.66
N ASN A 448 -18.31 9.95 17.63
CA ASN A 448 -18.47 11.18 16.86
C ASN A 448 -18.35 12.45 17.74
N ASP A 449 -17.95 12.28 19.00
CA ASP A 449 -17.86 13.36 19.95
C ASP A 449 -16.57 14.16 19.79
N SER A 450 -16.71 15.49 19.80
CA SER A 450 -15.58 16.43 19.75
C SER A 450 -15.08 16.86 21.13
N TYR A 451 -15.65 16.32 22.21
CA TYR A 451 -15.26 16.67 23.56
C TYR A 451 -13.93 16.03 23.94
N ILE A 452 -12.92 16.85 24.19
CA ILE A 452 -11.57 16.43 24.60
C ILE A 452 -11.11 17.14 25.88
N ASP A 453 -12.04 17.70 26.67
CA ASP A 453 -11.72 18.50 27.88
C ASP A 453 -11.51 17.63 29.13
N TYR A 454 -11.34 16.33 28.95
CA TYR A 454 -10.91 15.39 29.97
C TYR A 454 -9.36 15.27 30.00
N GLY A 455 -8.84 14.82 31.11
CA GLY A 455 -7.39 14.68 31.30
C GLY A 455 -6.66 16.02 31.51
N SER A 456 -5.34 15.95 31.70
CA SER A 456 -4.48 17.12 31.85
C SER A 456 -4.12 17.72 30.48
N LYS A 457 -4.05 19.07 30.43
CA LYS A 457 -3.59 19.80 29.24
C LYS A 457 -2.16 20.25 29.48
N ILE A 458 -1.27 19.85 28.55
CA ILE A 458 0.14 20.23 28.55
C ILE A 458 0.30 21.29 27.44
N ASN A 459 0.89 22.41 27.75
CA ASN A 459 1.18 23.50 26.84
C ASN A 459 2.60 23.43 26.29
#